data_cc98d961727a06071f7718b73ea3a4aa
#
_entry.id   cc98d961727a06071f7718b73ea3a4aa
#
_cell.length_a   1.000
_cell.length_b   1.000
_cell.length_c   1.000
_cell.angle_alpha   90.00
_cell.angle_beta   90.00
_cell.angle_gamma   90.00
#
_symmetry.space_group_name_H-M   'P 1'
#
loop_
_entity.id
_entity.type
_entity.pdbx_description
1 polymer ?
#
loop_
_entity_poly.entity_id
_entity_poly.type
_entity_poly.pdbx_seq_one_letter_code
_entity_poly.pdbx_strand_id
1 'polypeptide(L)'
;VNLDKLYLRLNKFAYQFTIMFEHQIKFRVLYSDTDKMGYMYYGQYAKYLEMGRVEALRSLGLSYKSMEDSGVMMPVLELNTKYIKPLFYDDEITLVTKVVKMPDTRIYFKYELLNPAGKLATVAETTLVFVDCSTGKPCLIPANFKSKIETYFQ
;
A
#
# COMPACT_ATOMS: atom_id res chain seq x y z
N VAL A 1 -5.43 10.28 -39.17
CA VAL A 1 -5.65 10.49 -37.71
C VAL A 1 -4.31 10.27 -37.04
N ASN A 2 -3.75 11.30 -36.40
CA ASN A 2 -2.45 11.21 -35.74
C ASN A 2 -2.63 10.49 -34.39
N LEU A 3 -2.27 9.20 -34.38
CA LEU A 3 -2.40 8.32 -33.21
C LEU A 3 -1.63 8.85 -31.98
N ASP A 4 -0.52 9.56 -32.18
CA ASP A 4 0.25 10.16 -31.09
C ASP A 4 -0.52 11.29 -30.38
N LYS A 5 -1.28 12.09 -31.14
CA LYS A 5 -2.18 13.11 -30.56
C LYS A 5 -3.37 12.52 -29.85
N LEU A 6 -3.86 11.37 -30.30
CA LEU A 6 -4.95 10.64 -29.65
C LEU A 6 -4.44 9.98 -28.36
N TYR A 7 -3.25 9.37 -28.40
CA TYR A 7 -2.58 8.78 -27.24
C TYR A 7 -2.24 9.83 -26.17
N LEU A 8 -1.74 11.01 -26.58
CA LEU A 8 -1.50 12.14 -25.68
C LEU A 8 -2.79 12.76 -25.13
N ARG A 9 -3.90 12.74 -25.88
CA ARG A 9 -5.22 13.18 -25.38
C ARG A 9 -5.81 12.16 -24.41
N LEU A 10 -5.69 10.88 -24.67
CA LEU A 10 -6.17 9.81 -23.77
C LEU A 10 -5.33 9.79 -22.48
N ASN A 11 -4.02 10.00 -22.55
CA ASN A 11 -3.17 10.18 -21.38
C ASN A 11 -3.43 11.48 -20.61
N LYS A 12 -3.82 12.59 -21.27
CA LYS A 12 -4.25 13.81 -20.59
C LYS A 12 -5.57 13.65 -19.82
N PHE A 13 -6.46 12.79 -20.28
CA PHE A 13 -7.68 12.44 -19.53
C PHE A 13 -7.44 11.42 -18.42
N ALA A 14 -6.40 10.58 -18.53
CA ALA A 14 -5.96 9.66 -17.46
C ALA A 14 -5.16 10.35 -16.35
N TYR A 15 -4.61 11.54 -16.60
CA TYR A 15 -4.02 12.44 -15.62
C TYR A 15 -5.04 13.44 -15.08
N GLN A 16 -6.22 13.02 -14.76
CA GLN A 16 -6.95 13.69 -13.71
C GLN A 16 -6.16 13.35 -12.44
N PHE A 17 -5.40 14.34 -11.94
CA PHE A 17 -4.67 14.25 -10.68
C PHE A 17 -5.64 13.83 -9.58
N THR A 18 -5.85 12.56 -9.43
CA THR A 18 -6.38 12.03 -8.19
C THR A 18 -5.25 12.20 -7.21
N ILE A 19 -5.26 13.30 -6.47
CA ILE A 19 -4.35 13.50 -5.35
C ILE A 19 -4.55 12.25 -4.49
N MET A 20 -3.49 11.49 -4.33
CA MET A 20 -3.50 10.27 -3.53
C MET A 20 -2.33 10.36 -2.57
N PHE A 21 -2.49 9.79 -1.40
CA PHE A 21 -1.37 9.65 -0.48
C PHE A 21 -0.45 8.53 -0.96
N GLU A 22 0.83 8.82 -1.05
CA GLU A 22 1.88 7.87 -1.44
C GLU A 22 3.07 7.97 -0.49
N HIS A 23 3.64 6.82 -0.15
CA HIS A 23 4.87 6.71 0.63
C HIS A 23 5.75 5.59 0.10
N GLN A 24 7.07 5.78 0.16
CA GLN A 24 8.02 4.79 -0.33
C GLN A 24 8.99 4.39 0.76
N ILE A 25 9.27 3.10 0.81
CA ILE A 25 10.35 2.54 1.62
C ILE A 25 11.22 1.60 0.78
N LYS A 26 12.40 1.30 1.30
CA LYS A 26 13.27 0.27 0.72
C LYS A 26 13.48 -0.86 1.72
N PHE A 27 13.58 -2.08 1.21
CA PHE A 27 13.96 -3.24 1.99
C PHE A 27 14.84 -4.19 1.16
N ARG A 28 15.57 -5.08 1.83
CA ARG A 28 16.30 -6.16 1.16
C ARG A 28 15.58 -7.47 1.33
N VAL A 29 15.54 -8.24 0.27
CA VAL A 29 15.08 -9.64 0.33
C VAL A 29 16.09 -10.45 1.14
N LEU A 30 15.64 -11.00 2.26
CA LEU A 30 16.48 -11.79 3.14
C LEU A 30 16.64 -13.21 2.59
N TYR A 31 17.72 -13.88 2.96
CA TYR A 31 17.90 -15.30 2.63
C TYR A 31 16.72 -16.15 3.13
N SER A 32 16.22 -15.86 4.32
CA SER A 32 15.05 -16.51 4.92
C SER A 32 13.72 -16.24 4.19
N ASP A 33 13.68 -15.27 3.27
CA ASP A 33 12.49 -14.98 2.47
C ASP A 33 12.41 -15.84 1.21
N THR A 34 13.49 -16.54 0.85
CA THR A 34 13.57 -17.34 -0.38
C THR A 34 13.22 -18.80 -0.13
N ASP A 35 12.85 -19.48 -1.20
CA ASP A 35 12.55 -20.90 -1.18
C ASP A 35 13.46 -21.70 -2.13
N LYS A 36 13.18 -22.99 -2.31
CA LYS A 36 13.96 -23.88 -3.18
C LYS A 36 13.97 -23.45 -4.65
N MET A 37 13.04 -22.60 -5.09
CA MET A 37 13.02 -22.04 -6.45
C MET A 37 14.05 -20.92 -6.64
N GLY A 38 14.71 -20.48 -5.55
CA GLY A 38 15.80 -19.50 -5.60
C GLY A 38 15.34 -18.04 -5.62
N TYR A 39 14.05 -17.78 -5.39
CA TYR A 39 13.49 -16.43 -5.30
C TYR A 39 12.51 -16.30 -4.13
N MET A 40 12.08 -15.08 -3.85
CA MET A 40 11.22 -14.75 -2.71
C MET A 40 9.93 -15.58 -2.73
N TYR A 41 9.72 -16.33 -1.63
CA TYR A 41 8.54 -17.15 -1.42
C TYR A 41 7.29 -16.27 -1.31
N TYR A 42 6.23 -16.65 -2.02
CA TYR A 42 5.02 -15.84 -2.10
C TYR A 42 4.39 -15.52 -0.74
N GLY A 43 4.52 -16.38 0.24
CA GLY A 43 4.02 -16.19 1.60
C GLY A 43 4.70 -15.07 2.38
N GLN A 44 5.86 -14.56 1.94
CA GLN A 44 6.60 -13.49 2.62
C GLN A 44 6.10 -12.09 2.25
N TYR A 45 5.39 -11.93 1.14
CA TYR A 45 4.99 -10.61 0.66
C TYR A 45 4.09 -9.86 1.63
N ALA A 46 3.13 -10.53 2.27
CA ALA A 46 2.21 -9.91 3.23
C ALA A 46 2.93 -9.16 4.37
N LYS A 47 4.05 -9.69 4.85
CA LYS A 47 4.92 -9.06 5.85
C LYS A 47 5.46 -7.71 5.39
N TYR A 48 5.95 -7.65 4.15
CA TYR A 48 6.49 -6.41 3.58
C TYR A 48 5.40 -5.40 3.23
N LEU A 49 4.22 -5.85 2.77
CA LEU A 49 3.08 -4.98 2.55
C LEU A 49 2.61 -4.34 3.86
N GLU A 50 2.60 -5.10 4.96
CA GLU A 50 2.32 -4.57 6.29
C GLU A 50 3.35 -3.51 6.69
N MET A 51 4.64 -3.79 6.53
CA MET A 51 5.71 -2.83 6.80
C MET A 51 5.50 -1.54 5.99
N GLY A 52 5.13 -1.65 4.71
CA GLY A 52 4.83 -0.49 3.86
C GLY A 52 3.68 0.36 4.42
N ARG A 53 2.58 -0.26 4.86
CA ARG A 53 1.45 0.45 5.48
C ARG A 53 1.84 1.14 6.78
N VAL A 54 2.57 0.41 7.64
CA VAL A 54 3.02 0.94 8.94
C VAL A 54 3.87 2.19 8.75
N GLU A 55 4.84 2.15 7.85
CA GLU A 55 5.71 3.29 7.58
C GLU A 55 4.96 4.44 6.87
N ALA A 56 4.03 4.11 5.98
CA ALA A 56 3.16 5.10 5.35
C ALA A 56 2.32 5.86 6.39
N LEU A 57 1.69 5.18 7.33
CA LEU A 57 0.95 5.82 8.42
C LEU A 57 1.88 6.60 9.36
N ARG A 58 3.06 6.06 9.64
CA ARG A 58 4.07 6.73 10.49
C ARG A 58 4.54 8.05 9.88
N SER A 59 4.67 8.12 8.57
CA SER A 59 5.01 9.37 7.86
C SER A 59 3.95 10.46 8.00
N LEU A 60 2.70 10.08 8.28
CA LEU A 60 1.60 11.00 8.62
C LEU A 60 1.56 11.34 10.12
N GLY A 61 2.52 10.85 10.91
CA GLY A 61 2.51 10.99 12.38
C GLY A 61 1.41 10.15 13.04
N LEU A 62 1.04 9.03 12.42
CA LEU A 62 0.11 8.04 12.94
C LEU A 62 0.85 6.75 13.26
N SER A 63 0.33 5.94 14.19
CA SER A 63 0.81 4.58 14.39
C SER A 63 -0.35 3.63 14.68
N TYR A 64 -0.21 2.39 14.25
CA TYR A 64 -1.18 1.34 14.58
C TYR A 64 -1.35 1.21 16.08
N LYS A 65 -0.23 1.21 16.82
CA LYS A 65 -0.26 1.11 18.28
C LYS A 65 -1.10 2.22 18.92
N SER A 66 -0.88 3.49 18.53
CA SER A 66 -1.66 4.60 19.11
C SER A 66 -3.13 4.55 18.74
N MET A 67 -3.47 4.01 17.58
CA MET A 67 -4.85 3.82 17.15
C MET A 67 -5.51 2.68 17.94
N GLU A 68 -4.84 1.56 18.12
CA GLU A 68 -5.29 0.45 18.95
C GLU A 68 -5.45 0.85 20.42
N ASP A 69 -4.48 1.60 20.96
CA ASP A 69 -4.55 2.17 22.32
C ASP A 69 -5.75 3.14 22.47
N SER A 70 -6.21 3.77 21.38
CA SER A 70 -7.43 4.61 21.34
C SER A 70 -8.72 3.84 21.12
N GLY A 71 -8.66 2.51 21.01
CA GLY A 71 -9.82 1.62 20.89
C GLY A 71 -10.28 1.35 19.46
N VAL A 72 -9.46 1.60 18.44
CA VAL A 72 -9.75 1.29 17.04
C VAL A 72 -8.67 0.39 16.45
N MET A 73 -9.06 -0.74 15.90
CA MET A 73 -8.15 -1.64 15.17
C MET A 73 -8.46 -1.65 13.67
N MET A 74 -7.51 -2.13 12.86
CA MET A 74 -7.66 -2.24 11.40
C MET A 74 -7.30 -3.64 10.90
N PRO A 75 -8.17 -4.63 11.06
CA PRO A 75 -7.97 -5.95 10.48
C PRO A 75 -8.00 -5.89 8.95
N VAL A 76 -7.20 -6.77 8.34
CA VAL A 76 -7.19 -6.98 6.89
C VAL A 76 -8.39 -7.84 6.51
N LEU A 77 -9.22 -7.34 5.58
CA LEU A 77 -10.34 -8.09 5.01
C LEU A 77 -9.93 -8.86 3.77
N GLU A 78 -9.09 -8.26 2.93
CA GLU A 78 -8.71 -8.80 1.64
C GLU A 78 -7.25 -8.48 1.33
N LEU A 79 -6.58 -9.42 0.71
CA LEU A 79 -5.25 -9.26 0.14
C LEU A 79 -5.26 -9.89 -1.25
N ASN A 80 -4.94 -9.10 -2.26
CA ASN A 80 -4.74 -9.56 -3.63
C ASN A 80 -3.33 -9.22 -4.08
N THR A 81 -2.62 -10.18 -4.67
CA THR A 81 -1.24 -9.98 -5.13
C THR A 81 -1.05 -10.59 -6.50
N LYS A 82 -0.41 -9.85 -7.41
CA LYS A 82 0.01 -10.33 -8.72
C LYS A 82 1.53 -10.26 -8.82
N TYR A 83 2.15 -11.42 -8.98
CA TYR A 83 3.59 -11.59 -9.16
C TYR A 83 3.93 -11.48 -10.65
N ILE A 84 4.73 -10.50 -11.03
CA ILE A 84 5.08 -10.19 -12.43
C ILE A 84 6.49 -10.66 -12.73
N LYS A 85 7.42 -10.44 -11.79
CA LYS A 85 8.83 -10.85 -11.87
C LYS A 85 9.29 -11.39 -10.52
N PRO A 86 10.18 -12.39 -10.50
CA PRO A 86 10.78 -12.86 -9.27
C PRO A 86 11.66 -11.79 -8.62
N LEU A 87 11.75 -11.82 -7.31
CA LEU A 87 12.66 -11.03 -6.49
C LEU A 87 13.64 -11.99 -5.83
N PHE A 88 14.94 -11.69 -5.87
CA PHE A 88 15.98 -12.59 -5.45
C PHE A 88 16.60 -12.17 -4.12
N TYR A 89 17.29 -13.10 -3.47
CA TYR A 89 18.08 -12.80 -2.28
C TYR A 89 19.00 -11.61 -2.51
N ASP A 90 19.06 -10.73 -1.52
CA ASP A 90 19.85 -9.48 -1.49
C ASP A 90 19.38 -8.38 -2.46
N ASP A 91 18.33 -8.58 -3.24
CA ASP A 91 17.71 -7.50 -4.00
C ASP A 91 17.24 -6.38 -3.07
N GLU A 92 17.61 -5.14 -3.37
CA GLU A 92 17.03 -3.94 -2.74
C GLU A 92 15.77 -3.54 -3.48
N ILE A 93 14.64 -3.71 -2.81
CA ILE A 93 13.30 -3.48 -3.35
C ILE A 93 12.81 -2.12 -2.91
N THR A 94 12.26 -1.34 -3.85
CA THR A 94 11.46 -0.14 -3.52
C THR A 94 10.00 -0.55 -3.43
N LEU A 95 9.41 -0.37 -2.26
CA LEU A 95 7.99 -0.60 -2.01
C LEU A 95 7.27 0.75 -1.97
N VAL A 96 6.39 0.96 -2.93
CA VAL A 96 5.51 2.13 -3.02
C VAL A 96 4.16 1.74 -2.45
N THR A 97 3.72 2.44 -1.42
CA THR A 97 2.41 2.25 -0.77
C THR A 97 1.53 3.45 -1.04
N LYS A 98 0.32 3.22 -1.55
CA LYS A 98 -0.62 4.26 -1.95
C LYS A 98 -1.96 4.07 -1.26
N VAL A 99 -2.57 5.18 -0.82
CA VAL A 99 -4.00 5.22 -0.47
C VAL A 99 -4.70 5.96 -1.61
N VAL A 100 -5.56 5.24 -2.34
CA VAL A 100 -6.07 5.71 -3.64
C VAL A 100 -7.42 6.40 -3.57
N LYS A 101 -8.06 6.36 -2.41
CA LYS A 101 -9.33 7.05 -2.17
C LYS A 101 -9.43 7.44 -0.70
N MET A 102 -10.15 8.52 -0.41
CA MET A 102 -10.39 8.96 0.96
C MET A 102 -11.02 7.83 1.78
N PRO A 103 -10.40 7.42 2.90
CA PRO A 103 -10.96 6.37 3.75
C PRO A 103 -12.25 6.83 4.45
N ASP A 104 -13.16 5.87 4.67
CA ASP A 104 -14.40 6.05 5.45
C ASP A 104 -14.48 5.00 6.59
N THR A 105 -15.22 3.91 6.40
CA THR A 105 -15.19 2.71 7.26
C THR A 105 -14.12 1.72 6.83
N ARG A 106 -13.58 1.89 5.63
CA ARG A 106 -12.52 1.06 5.04
C ARG A 106 -11.41 1.94 4.51
N ILE A 107 -10.21 1.35 4.46
CA ILE A 107 -9.05 1.94 3.79
C ILE A 107 -8.52 0.96 2.74
N TYR A 108 -8.19 1.50 1.56
CA TYR A 108 -7.73 0.74 0.41
C TYR A 108 -6.30 1.11 0.10
N PHE A 109 -5.40 0.16 0.27
CA PHE A 109 -4.00 0.31 -0.09
C PHE A 109 -3.71 -0.38 -1.42
N LYS A 110 -2.92 0.29 -2.25
CA LYS A 110 -2.27 -0.31 -3.41
C LYS A 110 -0.76 -0.28 -3.22
N TYR A 111 -0.11 -1.30 -3.74
CA TYR A 111 1.34 -1.46 -3.60
C TYR A 111 1.98 -1.78 -4.93
N GLU A 112 3.16 -1.22 -5.12
CA GLU A 112 4.06 -1.54 -6.21
C GLU A 112 5.42 -1.91 -5.63
N LEU A 113 5.95 -3.07 -5.98
CA LEU A 113 7.29 -3.49 -5.62
C LEU A 113 8.16 -3.39 -6.88
N LEU A 114 9.17 -2.53 -6.79
CA LEU A 114 10.12 -2.31 -7.87
C LEU A 114 11.43 -3.05 -7.55
N ASN A 115 11.95 -3.78 -8.53
CA ASN A 115 13.23 -4.49 -8.39
C ASN A 115 14.42 -3.50 -8.41
N PRO A 116 15.67 -3.95 -8.21
CA PRO A 116 16.85 -3.06 -8.20
C PRO A 116 17.04 -2.25 -9.49
N ALA A 117 16.51 -2.71 -10.62
CA ALA A 117 16.53 -1.97 -11.89
C ALA A 117 15.35 -0.97 -12.03
N GLY A 118 14.56 -0.75 -10.96
CA GLY A 118 13.40 0.15 -10.97
C GLY A 118 12.20 -0.38 -11.78
N LYS A 119 12.20 -1.66 -12.14
CA LYS A 119 11.11 -2.28 -12.91
C LYS A 119 10.09 -2.91 -11.98
N LEU A 120 8.81 -2.76 -12.34
CA LEU A 120 7.70 -3.35 -11.61
C LEU A 120 7.82 -4.88 -11.56
N ALA A 121 7.89 -5.42 -10.35
CA ALA A 121 8.01 -6.85 -10.08
C ALA A 121 6.73 -7.45 -9.48
N THR A 122 6.02 -6.68 -8.65
CA THR A 122 4.79 -7.15 -8.00
C THR A 122 3.84 -5.98 -7.81
N VAL A 123 2.55 -6.23 -7.98
CA VAL A 123 1.47 -5.32 -7.56
C VAL A 123 0.61 -6.03 -6.55
N ALA A 124 0.12 -5.29 -5.56
CA ALA A 124 -0.80 -5.84 -4.58
C ALA A 124 -1.84 -4.80 -4.14
N GLU A 125 -2.92 -5.29 -3.57
CA GLU A 125 -3.97 -4.47 -2.97
C GLU A 125 -4.40 -5.09 -1.66
N THR A 126 -4.66 -4.26 -0.64
CA THR A 126 -5.31 -4.69 0.60
C THR A 126 -6.47 -3.79 0.93
N THR A 127 -7.53 -4.39 1.45
CA THR A 127 -8.65 -3.70 2.07
C THR A 127 -8.62 -3.97 3.56
N LEU A 128 -8.58 -2.91 4.37
CA LEU A 128 -8.71 -2.98 5.83
C LEU A 128 -10.00 -2.27 6.24
N VAL A 129 -10.53 -2.64 7.40
CA VAL A 129 -11.73 -2.02 8.00
C VAL A 129 -11.38 -1.43 9.36
N PHE A 130 -11.89 -0.24 9.67
CA PHE A 130 -11.82 0.31 11.01
C PHE A 130 -12.86 -0.39 11.89
N VAL A 131 -12.43 -0.92 13.02
CA VAL A 131 -13.28 -1.67 13.96
C VAL A 131 -13.13 -1.09 15.35
N ASP A 132 -14.22 -0.77 15.98
CA ASP A 132 -14.28 -0.40 17.39
C ASP A 132 -13.98 -1.62 18.27
N CYS A 133 -12.92 -1.53 19.08
CA CYS A 133 -12.45 -2.63 19.91
C CYS A 133 -13.46 -3.06 20.98
N SER A 134 -14.32 -2.16 21.45
CA SER A 134 -15.31 -2.43 22.51
C SER A 134 -16.53 -3.19 21.99
N THR A 135 -16.94 -2.90 20.75
CA THR A 135 -18.13 -3.48 20.14
C THR A 135 -17.84 -4.57 19.12
N GLY A 136 -16.60 -4.62 18.60
CA GLY A 136 -16.20 -5.49 17.50
C GLY A 136 -16.88 -5.15 16.16
N LYS A 137 -17.47 -3.96 16.04
CA LYS A 137 -18.22 -3.54 14.84
C LYS A 137 -17.42 -2.54 14.01
N PRO A 138 -17.63 -2.51 12.69
CA PRO A 138 -17.06 -1.46 11.84
C PRO A 138 -17.44 -0.07 12.34
N CYS A 139 -16.47 0.85 12.29
CA CYS A 139 -16.65 2.25 12.66
C CYS A 139 -16.04 3.17 11.59
N LEU A 140 -16.29 4.46 11.69
CA LEU A 140 -15.68 5.45 10.82
C LEU A 140 -14.19 5.63 11.14
N ILE A 141 -13.45 6.10 10.15
CA ILE A 141 -12.06 6.52 10.31
C ILE A 141 -11.92 7.45 11.53
N PRO A 142 -10.95 7.22 12.43
CA PRO A 142 -10.71 8.10 13.57
C PRO A 142 -10.44 9.54 13.14
N ALA A 143 -11.00 10.53 13.86
CA ALA A 143 -10.90 11.95 13.51
C ALA A 143 -9.45 12.42 13.33
N ASN A 144 -8.53 11.97 14.20
CA ASN A 144 -7.10 12.27 14.09
C ASN A 144 -6.48 11.71 12.78
N PHE A 145 -6.88 10.52 12.37
CA PHE A 145 -6.40 9.95 11.10
C PHE A 145 -7.01 10.73 9.93
N LYS A 146 -8.32 10.97 9.96
CA LYS A 146 -9.02 11.72 8.92
C LYS A 146 -8.35 13.06 8.66
N SER A 147 -8.13 13.88 9.69
CA SER A 147 -7.54 15.21 9.55
C SER A 147 -6.15 15.23 8.91
N LYS A 148 -5.38 14.16 9.07
CA LYS A 148 -4.03 14.05 8.51
C LYS A 148 -4.02 13.58 7.05
N ILE A 149 -4.95 12.71 6.67
CA ILE A 149 -4.97 12.13 5.33
C ILE A 149 -5.83 12.95 4.35
N GLU A 150 -6.87 13.63 4.81
CA GLU A 150 -7.80 14.37 3.94
C GLU A 150 -7.13 15.48 3.12
N THR A 151 -5.99 16.01 3.58
CA THR A 151 -5.22 17.02 2.85
C THR A 151 -4.68 16.51 1.51
N TYR A 152 -4.61 15.18 1.34
CA TYR A 152 -4.18 14.53 0.10
C TYR A 152 -5.33 14.22 -0.86
N PHE A 153 -6.58 14.58 -0.48
CA PHE A 153 -7.78 14.27 -1.26
C PHE A 153 -8.68 15.51 -1.51
N GLN A 154 -8.11 16.71 -1.36
CA GLN A 154 -8.79 17.99 -1.60
C GLN A 154 -8.63 18.45 -3.05
#